data_c8c3e66284a9a006c730e00f350897bb
#
_entry.id   c8c3e66284a9a006c730e00f350897bb
#
_cell.length_a   1.000
_cell.length_b   1.000
_cell.length_c   1.000
_cell.angle_alpha   90.00
_cell.angle_beta   90.00
_cell.angle_gamma   90.00
#
_symmetry.space_group_name_H-M   'P 1'
#
loop_
_entity.id
_entity.type
_entity.pdbx_description
1 polymer ?
#
loop_
_entity_poly.entity_id
_entity_poly.type
_entity_poly.pdbx_seq_one_letter_code
_entity_poly.pdbx_strand_id
1 'polypeptide(L)'
;MANENFMRRYIMRCGKMGGRGFEIGNIHSAREDALHVSFSVEKSNAESPNTAKVQVWNLSDKNLKILDTKDCALELKAGYEDSMALILVGNITSVTTIPDNADRLTEIEVMDGRVELRDTNITVSLNGSVNCQDVYKYIAGQMGCSIVFAKDLSYKTLPNGFSYVGKAKNALQKIAGCCGHRWTIQNQVIQITWPGRAVNTRGYLLDSSSGLIGRPKRITISSGGDNNESQTGWEVQYLLNGAIGVNDIVKLQSDEISGFFLVHKVTIDGDNMEGDWLCTAQLLVIRAQPKLDKKAVTSGGDSGSGSGGDSSGALKKGDK
;
A
#
# COMPACT_ATOMS: atom_id res chain seq x y z
N MET A 1 22.80 -10.00 11.40
CA MET A 1 23.48 -9.80 10.10
C MET A 1 22.63 -8.78 9.37
N ALA A 2 23.19 -7.72 8.86
CA ALA A 2 22.47 -6.77 8.03
C ALA A 2 21.98 -7.53 6.78
N ASN A 3 20.67 -7.50 6.50
CA ASN A 3 20.16 -8.00 5.24
C ASN A 3 20.77 -7.11 4.15
N GLU A 4 21.67 -7.67 3.39
CA GLU A 4 22.24 -7.00 2.26
C GLU A 4 21.18 -6.95 1.18
N ASN A 5 20.78 -5.73 0.80
CA ASN A 5 19.80 -5.49 -0.28
C ASN A 5 20.46 -5.77 -1.64
N PHE A 6 20.78 -7.06 -1.89
CA PHE A 6 21.35 -7.53 -3.14
C PHE A 6 20.30 -8.19 -4.02
N MET A 7 20.51 -8.15 -5.31
CA MET A 7 19.74 -8.81 -6.35
C MET A 7 18.28 -8.37 -6.38
N ARG A 8 17.99 -7.43 -7.26
CA ARG A 8 16.63 -6.99 -7.58
C ARG A 8 15.79 -8.18 -8.02
N ARG A 9 14.64 -8.36 -7.39
CA ARG A 9 13.70 -9.44 -7.67
C ARG A 9 12.31 -8.89 -7.93
N TYR A 10 11.62 -9.46 -8.90
CA TYR A 10 10.21 -9.15 -9.17
C TYR A 10 9.43 -10.39 -9.55
N ILE A 11 8.13 -10.33 -9.33
CA ILE A 11 7.12 -11.23 -9.89
C ILE A 11 5.98 -10.36 -10.39
N MET A 12 5.57 -10.56 -11.63
CA MET A 12 4.37 -9.96 -12.19
C MET A 12 3.43 -11.07 -12.63
N ARG A 13 2.21 -11.04 -12.13
CA ARG A 13 1.11 -11.93 -12.49
C ARG A 13 0.04 -11.13 -13.17
N CYS A 14 -0.41 -11.60 -14.34
CA CYS A 14 -1.50 -10.97 -15.06
C CYS A 14 -2.53 -12.01 -15.45
N GLY A 15 -3.81 -11.65 -15.31
CA GLY A 15 -4.90 -12.54 -15.69
C GLY A 15 -6.24 -12.12 -15.11
N LYS A 16 -7.30 -12.80 -15.53
CA LYS A 16 -8.62 -12.63 -14.94
C LYS A 16 -8.75 -13.49 -13.67
N MET A 17 -9.35 -12.97 -12.63
CA MET A 17 -9.64 -13.75 -11.42
C MET A 17 -10.42 -15.02 -11.75
N GLY A 18 -9.88 -16.20 -11.35
CA GLY A 18 -10.45 -17.50 -11.68
C GLY A 18 -10.33 -17.94 -13.15
N GLY A 19 -9.59 -17.18 -13.98
CA GLY A 19 -9.37 -17.43 -15.40
C GLY A 19 -7.94 -17.82 -15.75
N ARG A 20 -7.62 -17.74 -17.04
CA ARG A 20 -6.25 -17.91 -17.51
C ARG A 20 -5.40 -16.69 -17.17
N GLY A 21 -4.15 -16.92 -16.81
CA GLY A 21 -3.18 -15.88 -16.55
C GLY A 21 -1.78 -16.33 -16.95
N PHE A 22 -0.82 -15.44 -16.75
CA PHE A 22 0.59 -15.73 -16.86
C PHE A 22 1.36 -15.10 -15.72
N GLU A 23 2.53 -15.61 -15.47
CA GLU A 23 3.50 -15.08 -14.51
C GLU A 23 4.83 -14.86 -15.23
N ILE A 24 5.46 -13.73 -14.96
CA ILE A 24 6.85 -13.45 -15.31
C ILE A 24 7.59 -12.98 -14.07
N GLY A 25 8.89 -13.25 -14.02
CA GLY A 25 9.71 -12.85 -12.88
C GLY A 25 11.10 -13.42 -12.94
N ASN A 26 11.94 -13.04 -11.99
CA ASN A 26 13.32 -13.49 -11.88
C ASN A 26 13.64 -14.19 -10.54
N ILE A 27 12.62 -14.80 -9.90
CA ILE A 27 12.82 -15.48 -8.61
C ILE A 27 13.50 -16.83 -8.76
N HIS A 28 13.16 -17.53 -9.85
CA HIS A 28 13.62 -18.90 -10.09
C HIS A 28 14.64 -19.01 -11.23
N SER A 29 14.99 -17.89 -11.87
CA SER A 29 15.88 -17.85 -13.00
C SER A 29 17.05 -16.89 -12.75
N ALA A 30 18.17 -17.14 -13.44
CA ALA A 30 19.25 -16.18 -13.47
C ALA A 30 18.74 -14.84 -14.02
N ARG A 31 19.39 -13.74 -13.64
CA ARG A 31 19.03 -12.38 -14.11
C ARG A 31 18.96 -12.29 -15.64
N GLU A 32 19.81 -13.03 -16.30
CA GLU A 32 19.97 -13.04 -17.77
C GLU A 32 18.76 -13.66 -18.50
N ASP A 33 17.99 -14.52 -17.83
CA ASP A 33 16.81 -15.18 -18.40
C ASP A 33 15.50 -14.43 -18.14
N ALA A 34 15.51 -13.37 -17.35
CA ALA A 34 14.34 -12.60 -17.00
C ALA A 34 14.02 -11.54 -18.06
N LEU A 35 12.74 -11.31 -18.34
CA LEU A 35 12.34 -10.18 -19.17
C LEU A 35 12.73 -8.86 -18.48
N HIS A 36 13.09 -7.86 -19.29
CA HIS A 36 13.25 -6.50 -18.80
C HIS A 36 11.88 -5.94 -18.40
N VAL A 37 11.77 -5.49 -17.16
CA VAL A 37 10.57 -4.89 -16.60
C VAL A 37 10.94 -3.63 -15.83
N SER A 38 10.29 -2.54 -16.17
CA SER A 38 10.34 -1.29 -15.42
C SER A 38 8.95 -0.94 -14.91
N PHE A 39 8.86 -0.30 -13.77
CA PHE A 39 7.58 0.13 -13.20
C PHE A 39 7.72 1.39 -12.37
N SER A 40 6.65 2.18 -12.40
CA SER A 40 6.44 3.31 -11.49
C SER A 40 5.04 3.20 -10.89
N VAL A 41 4.97 3.10 -9.57
CA VAL A 41 3.71 2.91 -8.82
C VAL A 41 3.53 4.07 -7.86
N GLU A 42 2.46 4.83 -8.05
CA GLU A 42 2.10 5.94 -7.18
C GLU A 42 0.95 5.55 -6.24
N LYS A 43 1.19 5.70 -4.94
CA LYS A 43 0.20 5.46 -3.89
C LYS A 43 0.04 6.68 -3.01
N SER A 44 -1.18 7.01 -2.67
CA SER A 44 -1.47 8.15 -1.79
C SER A 44 -2.60 7.82 -0.80
N ASN A 45 -2.73 8.64 0.24
CA ASN A 45 -3.84 8.55 1.17
C ASN A 45 -5.09 9.31 0.69
N ALA A 46 -5.12 9.71 -0.59
CA ALA A 46 -6.30 10.32 -1.20
C ALA A 46 -7.42 9.28 -1.37
N GLU A 47 -8.66 9.77 -1.47
CA GLU A 47 -9.84 8.96 -1.76
C GLU A 47 -9.99 8.68 -3.28
N SER A 48 -8.85 8.64 -3.97
CA SER A 48 -8.71 8.31 -5.39
C SER A 48 -7.92 7.01 -5.54
N PRO A 49 -8.17 6.25 -6.61
CA PRO A 49 -7.38 5.05 -6.90
C PRO A 49 -5.89 5.36 -7.07
N ASN A 50 -5.05 4.46 -6.59
CA ASN A 50 -3.64 4.48 -6.91
C ASN A 50 -3.41 4.09 -8.37
N THR A 51 -2.35 4.60 -8.97
CA THR A 51 -2.02 4.34 -10.38
C THR A 51 -0.62 3.75 -10.51
N ALA A 52 -0.44 2.97 -11.55
CA ALA A 52 0.87 2.45 -11.90
C ALA A 52 1.04 2.37 -13.41
N LYS A 53 2.28 2.54 -13.84
CA LYS A 53 2.77 2.26 -15.19
C LYS A 53 3.79 1.15 -15.10
N VAL A 54 3.56 0.08 -15.86
CA VAL A 54 4.49 -1.05 -15.95
C VAL A 54 4.89 -1.21 -17.41
N GLN A 55 6.17 -1.32 -17.66
CA GLN A 55 6.76 -1.48 -18.97
C GLN A 55 7.44 -2.85 -19.04
N VAL A 56 7.15 -3.60 -20.08
CA VAL A 56 7.72 -4.94 -20.29
C VAL A 56 8.25 -5.04 -21.70
N TRP A 57 9.52 -5.41 -21.83
CA TRP A 57 10.12 -5.64 -23.13
C TRP A 57 9.96 -7.09 -23.57
N ASN A 58 9.66 -7.26 -24.85
CA ASN A 58 9.58 -8.56 -25.53
C ASN A 58 8.54 -9.54 -24.96
N LEU A 59 7.41 -9.02 -24.48
CA LEU A 59 6.32 -9.87 -24.03
C LEU A 59 5.76 -10.70 -25.21
N SER A 60 5.53 -12.00 -25.00
CA SER A 60 5.03 -12.91 -26.02
C SER A 60 3.61 -12.57 -26.48
N ASP A 61 3.28 -12.86 -27.75
CA ASP A 61 1.93 -12.63 -28.29
C ASP A 61 0.83 -13.40 -27.55
N LYS A 62 1.19 -14.54 -26.96
CA LYS A 62 0.28 -15.30 -26.08
C LYS A 62 -0.08 -14.50 -24.83
N ASN A 63 0.89 -13.87 -24.21
CA ASN A 63 0.72 -13.06 -23.00
C ASN A 63 0.01 -11.73 -23.32
N LEU A 64 0.30 -11.12 -24.46
CA LEU A 64 -0.41 -9.92 -24.93
C LEU A 64 -1.93 -10.17 -25.06
N LYS A 65 -2.32 -11.31 -25.66
CA LYS A 65 -3.74 -11.70 -25.75
C LYS A 65 -4.44 -11.87 -24.39
N ILE A 66 -3.68 -12.22 -23.34
CA ILE A 66 -4.22 -12.30 -21.97
C ILE A 66 -4.45 -10.91 -21.40
N LEU A 67 -3.52 -9.97 -21.65
CA LEU A 67 -3.66 -8.57 -21.20
C LEU A 67 -4.88 -7.87 -21.80
N ASP A 68 -5.25 -8.21 -23.05
CA ASP A 68 -6.42 -7.65 -23.74
C ASP A 68 -7.77 -8.20 -23.21
N THR A 69 -7.75 -9.17 -22.30
CA THR A 69 -9.00 -9.70 -21.75
C THR A 69 -9.67 -8.69 -20.83
N LYS A 70 -11.00 -8.58 -20.95
CA LYS A 70 -11.80 -7.72 -20.09
C LYS A 70 -11.60 -8.09 -18.60
N ASP A 71 -11.45 -7.07 -17.76
CA ASP A 71 -11.24 -7.19 -16.31
C ASP A 71 -9.94 -7.95 -15.96
N CYS A 72 -8.92 -7.83 -16.82
CA CYS A 72 -7.60 -8.35 -16.51
C CYS A 72 -7.00 -7.56 -15.33
N ALA A 73 -6.50 -8.28 -14.35
CA ALA A 73 -5.82 -7.73 -13.19
C ALA A 73 -4.31 -7.99 -13.27
N LEU A 74 -3.53 -7.11 -12.64
CA LEU A 74 -2.09 -7.23 -12.50
C LEU A 74 -1.73 -7.21 -11.02
N GLU A 75 -0.95 -8.19 -10.59
CA GLU A 75 -0.27 -8.24 -9.29
C GLU A 75 1.24 -8.09 -9.54
N LEU A 76 1.85 -7.13 -8.86
CA LEU A 76 3.29 -6.89 -8.89
C LEU A 76 3.87 -7.01 -7.49
N LYS A 77 4.86 -7.90 -7.34
CA LYS A 77 5.74 -7.98 -6.19
C LYS A 77 7.13 -7.60 -6.60
N ALA A 78 7.82 -6.83 -5.79
CA ALA A 78 9.21 -6.48 -6.02
C ALA A 78 9.95 -6.29 -4.69
N GLY A 79 11.27 -6.37 -4.77
CA GLY A 79 12.15 -6.26 -3.63
C GLY A 79 13.53 -6.82 -3.92
N TYR A 80 14.13 -7.41 -2.91
CA TYR A 80 15.42 -8.08 -2.99
C TYR A 80 15.23 -9.57 -2.69
N GLU A 81 16.29 -10.37 -2.90
CA GLU A 81 16.23 -11.83 -2.79
C GLU A 81 15.57 -12.32 -1.51
N ASP A 82 15.91 -11.69 -0.38
CA ASP A 82 15.40 -12.08 0.94
C ASP A 82 14.17 -11.28 1.41
N SER A 83 13.75 -10.27 0.65
CA SER A 83 12.68 -9.35 1.07
C SER A 83 11.83 -8.84 -0.09
N MET A 84 10.86 -9.64 -0.50
CA MET A 84 9.88 -9.23 -1.50
C MET A 84 8.58 -8.78 -0.86
N ALA A 85 8.02 -7.70 -1.35
CA ALA A 85 6.74 -7.19 -0.92
C ALA A 85 5.75 -7.01 -2.08
N LEU A 86 4.46 -7.04 -1.76
CA LEU A 86 3.41 -6.71 -2.70
C LEU A 86 3.43 -5.21 -2.97
N ILE A 87 3.79 -4.84 -4.19
CA ILE A 87 3.84 -3.44 -4.62
C ILE A 87 2.47 -2.98 -5.09
N LEU A 88 1.80 -3.77 -5.91
CA LEU A 88 0.54 -3.38 -6.55
C LEU A 88 -0.35 -4.59 -6.81
N VAL A 89 -1.66 -4.39 -6.58
CA VAL A 89 -2.73 -5.19 -7.19
C VAL A 89 -3.73 -4.22 -7.79
N GLY A 90 -4.07 -4.39 -9.06
CA GLY A 90 -5.03 -3.50 -9.71
C GLY A 90 -5.53 -4.04 -11.03
N ASN A 91 -6.51 -3.33 -11.61
CA ASN A 91 -7.05 -3.66 -12.92
C ASN A 91 -6.28 -2.92 -14.01
N ILE A 92 -6.00 -3.61 -15.08
CA ILE A 92 -5.39 -3.03 -16.28
C ILE A 92 -6.39 -2.07 -16.93
N THR A 93 -5.93 -0.86 -17.21
CA THR A 93 -6.75 0.20 -17.83
C THR A 93 -6.40 0.43 -19.28
N SER A 94 -5.13 0.25 -19.62
CA SER A 94 -4.61 0.44 -20.96
C SER A 94 -3.43 -0.50 -21.20
N VAL A 95 -3.32 -1.00 -22.42
CA VAL A 95 -2.15 -1.78 -22.89
C VAL A 95 -1.78 -1.23 -24.26
N THR A 96 -0.54 -0.81 -24.42
CA THR A 96 -0.01 -0.31 -25.68
C THR A 96 1.31 -0.98 -25.98
N THR A 97 1.45 -1.54 -27.17
CA THR A 97 2.71 -2.14 -27.61
C THR A 97 3.29 -1.34 -28.77
N ILE A 98 4.53 -0.90 -28.61
CA ILE A 98 5.25 -0.09 -29.57
C ILE A 98 6.61 -0.71 -29.90
N PRO A 99 7.15 -0.54 -31.11
CA PRO A 99 8.52 -0.88 -31.41
C PRO A 99 9.48 -0.01 -30.59
N ASP A 100 10.52 -0.62 -30.05
CA ASP A 100 11.61 0.05 -29.34
C ASP A 100 12.95 -0.50 -29.87
N ASN A 101 13.50 0.13 -30.89
CA ASN A 101 14.68 -0.33 -31.65
C ASN A 101 14.50 -1.75 -32.21
N ALA A 102 15.26 -2.72 -31.69
CA ALA A 102 15.14 -4.14 -32.06
C ALA A 102 14.10 -4.89 -31.23
N ASP A 103 13.60 -4.26 -30.16
CA ASP A 103 12.70 -4.84 -29.17
C ASP A 103 11.24 -4.36 -29.36
N ARG A 104 10.34 -4.93 -28.59
CA ARG A 104 8.95 -4.48 -28.46
C ARG A 104 8.69 -4.08 -27.02
N LEU A 105 8.35 -2.83 -26.79
CA LEU A 105 7.94 -2.31 -25.50
C LEU A 105 6.42 -2.44 -25.35
N THR A 106 5.97 -3.08 -24.29
CA THR A 106 4.57 -3.10 -23.89
C THR A 106 4.39 -2.24 -22.64
N GLU A 107 3.64 -1.16 -22.77
CA GLU A 107 3.25 -0.30 -21.66
C GLU A 107 1.89 -0.74 -21.13
N ILE A 108 1.79 -0.93 -19.83
CA ILE A 108 0.59 -1.39 -19.12
C ILE A 108 0.26 -0.35 -18.06
N GLU A 109 -0.89 0.30 -18.20
CA GLU A 109 -1.42 1.16 -17.15
C GLU A 109 -2.35 0.38 -16.23
N VAL A 110 -2.18 0.57 -14.94
CA VAL A 110 -2.93 -0.16 -13.90
C VAL A 110 -3.52 0.83 -12.90
N MET A 111 -4.71 0.53 -12.42
CA MET A 111 -5.40 1.31 -11.41
C MET A 111 -5.92 0.39 -10.30
N ASP A 112 -5.51 0.67 -9.05
CA ASP A 112 -5.94 -0.08 -7.87
C ASP A 112 -7.40 0.25 -7.52
N GLY A 113 -8.22 -0.77 -7.28
CA GLY A 113 -9.61 -0.60 -6.89
C GLY A 113 -10.52 0.01 -7.97
N ARG A 114 -10.12 0.00 -9.25
CA ARG A 114 -10.90 0.62 -10.33
C ARG A 114 -12.30 0.03 -10.48
N VAL A 115 -12.39 -1.29 -10.55
CA VAL A 115 -13.68 -1.99 -10.74
C VAL A 115 -14.54 -1.80 -9.50
N GLU A 116 -13.95 -2.00 -8.33
CA GLU A 116 -14.62 -1.91 -7.04
C GLU A 116 -15.19 -0.51 -6.77
N LEU A 117 -14.43 0.54 -7.10
CA LEU A 117 -14.84 1.92 -6.86
C LEU A 117 -15.79 2.46 -7.92
N ARG A 118 -15.51 2.18 -9.21
CA ARG A 118 -16.25 2.75 -10.33
C ARG A 118 -17.54 2.00 -10.61
N ASP A 119 -17.48 0.66 -10.61
CA ASP A 119 -18.52 -0.17 -11.19
C ASP A 119 -19.46 -0.79 -10.16
N THR A 120 -19.04 -0.87 -8.89
CA THR A 120 -19.87 -1.47 -7.85
C THR A 120 -21.01 -0.54 -7.45
N ASN A 121 -22.23 -0.94 -7.79
CA ASN A 121 -23.46 -0.36 -7.26
C ASN A 121 -23.98 -1.27 -6.15
N ILE A 122 -24.41 -0.65 -5.07
CA ILE A 122 -24.92 -1.37 -3.89
C ILE A 122 -26.32 -0.91 -3.53
N THR A 123 -27.08 -1.82 -2.97
CA THR A 123 -28.33 -1.53 -2.29
C THR A 123 -28.18 -1.99 -0.85
N VAL A 124 -28.28 -1.05 0.08
CA VAL A 124 -28.17 -1.31 1.51
C VAL A 124 -29.46 -0.92 2.17
N SER A 125 -30.01 -1.79 2.99
CA SER A 125 -31.16 -1.50 3.86
C SER A 125 -30.95 -2.21 5.19
N LEU A 126 -30.46 -1.47 6.17
CA LEU A 126 -30.22 -1.95 7.53
C LEU A 126 -31.20 -1.24 8.46
N ASN A 127 -32.09 -2.01 9.06
CA ASN A 127 -33.18 -1.50 9.91
C ASN A 127 -32.75 -1.43 11.39
N GLY A 128 -33.42 -0.58 12.14
CA GLY A 128 -33.17 -0.41 13.57
C GLY A 128 -31.87 0.36 13.88
N SER A 129 -31.36 0.17 15.07
CA SER A 129 -30.14 0.84 15.49
C SER A 129 -28.91 0.10 14.95
N VAL A 130 -28.09 0.74 14.10
CA VAL A 130 -26.94 0.13 13.41
C VAL A 130 -25.66 0.88 13.75
N ASN A 131 -24.59 0.14 14.04
CA ASN A 131 -23.26 0.70 14.22
C ASN A 131 -22.61 1.00 12.87
N CYS A 132 -21.96 2.16 12.72
CA CYS A 132 -21.29 2.54 11.48
C CYS A 132 -20.20 1.55 11.06
N GLN A 133 -19.56 0.83 12.00
CA GLN A 133 -18.59 -0.21 11.67
C GLN A 133 -19.21 -1.35 10.86
N ASP A 134 -20.43 -1.74 11.19
CA ASP A 134 -21.12 -2.82 10.48
C ASP A 134 -21.56 -2.37 9.09
N VAL A 135 -21.92 -1.08 8.94
CA VAL A 135 -22.18 -0.50 7.61
C VAL A 135 -20.93 -0.53 6.74
N TYR A 136 -19.75 -0.18 7.27
CA TYR A 136 -18.48 -0.29 6.54
C TYR A 136 -18.20 -1.71 6.08
N LYS A 137 -18.34 -2.70 6.99
CA LYS A 137 -18.14 -4.11 6.66
C LYS A 137 -19.09 -4.60 5.57
N TYR A 138 -20.36 -4.18 5.67
CA TYR A 138 -21.36 -4.53 4.66
C TYR A 138 -20.99 -3.96 3.28
N ILE A 139 -20.62 -2.67 3.21
CA ILE A 139 -20.23 -2.03 1.96
C ILE A 139 -18.98 -2.71 1.37
N ALA A 140 -17.95 -2.97 2.19
CA ALA A 140 -16.73 -3.66 1.76
C ALA A 140 -17.02 -5.06 1.20
N GLY A 141 -17.91 -5.81 1.85
CA GLY A 141 -18.36 -7.12 1.37
C GLY A 141 -19.06 -7.05 -0.01
N GLN A 142 -19.90 -6.03 -0.23
CA GLN A 142 -20.52 -5.81 -1.54
C GLN A 142 -19.51 -5.40 -2.62
N MET A 143 -18.42 -4.76 -2.24
CA MET A 143 -17.32 -4.38 -3.13
C MET A 143 -16.36 -5.55 -3.41
N GLY A 144 -16.44 -6.66 -2.67
CA GLY A 144 -15.46 -7.74 -2.73
C GLY A 144 -14.08 -7.37 -2.17
N CYS A 145 -14.01 -6.29 -1.38
CA CYS A 145 -12.77 -5.80 -0.78
C CYS A 145 -12.62 -6.27 0.67
N SER A 146 -11.40 -6.54 1.08
CA SER A 146 -11.07 -6.66 2.50
C SER A 146 -11.12 -5.27 3.15
N ILE A 147 -11.37 -5.21 4.47
CA ILE A 147 -11.40 -3.96 5.21
C ILE A 147 -10.58 -4.04 6.48
N VAL A 148 -9.80 -2.99 6.75
CA VAL A 148 -8.98 -2.83 7.95
C VAL A 148 -9.32 -1.52 8.62
N PHE A 149 -9.44 -1.57 9.93
CA PHE A 149 -9.74 -0.42 10.77
C PHE A 149 -8.53 -0.05 11.63
N ALA A 150 -8.24 1.24 11.74
CA ALA A 150 -7.25 1.71 12.70
C ALA A 150 -7.70 1.40 14.14
N LYS A 151 -6.75 1.14 15.04
CA LYS A 151 -7.04 0.64 16.41
C LYS A 151 -7.91 1.58 17.26
N ASP A 152 -7.77 2.89 17.09
CA ASP A 152 -8.40 3.90 17.96
C ASP A 152 -9.67 4.51 17.37
N LEU A 153 -10.34 3.83 16.45
CA LEU A 153 -11.57 4.33 15.84
C LEU A 153 -12.76 4.19 16.81
N SER A 154 -13.54 5.26 16.91
CA SER A 154 -14.84 5.25 17.55
C SER A 154 -15.93 5.35 16.49
N TYR A 155 -17.00 4.59 16.66
CA TYR A 155 -18.06 4.47 15.68
C TYR A 155 -19.36 5.06 16.23
N LYS A 156 -20.02 5.88 15.41
CA LYS A 156 -21.36 6.36 15.73
C LYS A 156 -22.39 5.24 15.52
N THR A 157 -23.44 5.29 16.29
CA THR A 157 -24.64 4.47 16.09
C THR A 157 -25.70 5.29 15.38
N LEU A 158 -26.27 4.72 14.33
CA LEU A 158 -27.37 5.29 13.55
C LEU A 158 -28.67 4.75 14.10
N PRO A 159 -29.47 5.54 14.84
CA PRO A 159 -30.63 5.02 15.56
C PRO A 159 -31.78 4.57 14.63
N ASN A 160 -31.86 5.17 13.44
CA ASN A 160 -32.91 4.91 12.46
C ASN A 160 -32.44 4.01 11.31
N GLY A 161 -31.32 3.29 11.49
CA GLY A 161 -30.77 2.44 10.47
C GLY A 161 -29.99 3.19 9.39
N PHE A 162 -29.65 2.45 8.31
CA PHE A 162 -28.96 3.00 7.17
C PHE A 162 -29.54 2.44 5.87
N SER A 163 -29.96 3.34 5.00
CA SER A 163 -30.48 2.98 3.68
C SER A 163 -29.74 3.75 2.60
N TYR A 164 -29.29 3.02 1.57
CA TYR A 164 -28.54 3.63 0.47
C TYR A 164 -28.66 2.79 -0.81
N VAL A 165 -28.85 3.47 -1.94
CA VAL A 165 -28.80 2.89 -3.28
C VAL A 165 -27.89 3.73 -4.14
N GLY A 166 -26.92 3.13 -4.80
CA GLY A 166 -25.98 3.82 -5.69
C GLY A 166 -24.56 3.29 -5.63
N LYS A 167 -23.60 4.13 -6.02
CA LYS A 167 -22.17 3.77 -6.03
C LYS A 167 -21.65 3.46 -4.62
N ALA A 168 -20.94 2.33 -4.47
CA ALA A 168 -20.34 1.93 -3.20
C ALA A 168 -19.38 2.98 -2.63
N LYS A 169 -18.59 3.63 -3.50
CA LYS A 169 -17.72 4.75 -3.13
C LYS A 169 -18.46 5.85 -2.40
N ASN A 170 -19.63 6.26 -2.90
CA ASN A 170 -20.42 7.33 -2.29
C ASN A 170 -21.02 6.92 -0.96
N ALA A 171 -21.35 5.62 -0.79
CA ALA A 171 -21.80 5.08 0.49
C ALA A 171 -20.67 5.12 1.53
N LEU A 172 -19.43 4.72 1.16
CA LEU A 172 -18.25 4.85 2.02
C LEU A 172 -18.02 6.29 2.43
N GLN A 173 -18.09 7.24 1.47
CA GLN A 173 -17.93 8.66 1.73
C GLN A 173 -18.96 9.18 2.73
N LYS A 174 -20.23 8.77 2.56
CA LYS A 174 -21.33 9.18 3.44
C LYS A 174 -21.12 8.70 4.88
N ILE A 175 -20.71 7.45 5.07
CA ILE A 175 -20.44 6.90 6.41
C ILE A 175 -19.16 7.50 7.01
N ALA A 176 -18.12 7.67 6.22
CA ALA A 176 -16.87 8.30 6.65
C ALA A 176 -17.13 9.74 7.14
N GLY A 177 -17.85 10.54 6.36
CA GLY A 177 -18.26 11.89 6.78
C GLY A 177 -19.12 11.91 8.05
N CYS A 178 -20.04 10.95 8.21
CA CYS A 178 -20.84 10.82 9.42
C CYS A 178 -19.99 10.59 10.68
N CYS A 179 -18.97 9.74 10.59
CA CYS A 179 -18.09 9.40 11.71
C CYS A 179 -16.89 10.34 11.87
N GLY A 180 -16.57 11.17 10.87
CA GLY A 180 -15.34 11.97 10.82
C GLY A 180 -14.11 11.14 10.43
N HIS A 181 -14.31 9.98 9.83
CA HIS A 181 -13.25 9.11 9.37
C HIS A 181 -12.75 9.48 7.97
N ARG A 182 -11.58 8.97 7.62
CA ARG A 182 -11.10 8.87 6.24
C ARG A 182 -11.03 7.41 5.79
N TRP A 183 -11.17 7.20 4.50
CA TRP A 183 -10.99 5.90 3.90
C TRP A 183 -10.05 6.00 2.69
N THR A 184 -9.29 4.94 2.44
CA THR A 184 -8.46 4.76 1.25
C THR A 184 -8.56 3.31 0.79
N ILE A 185 -8.20 3.04 -0.46
CA ILE A 185 -8.00 1.68 -0.96
C ILE A 185 -6.53 1.49 -1.28
N GLN A 186 -5.95 0.44 -0.74
CA GLN A 186 -4.55 0.07 -0.93
C GLN A 186 -4.48 -1.43 -1.25
N ASN A 187 -4.13 -1.79 -2.49
CA ASN A 187 -4.07 -3.18 -2.94
C ASN A 187 -5.38 -3.96 -2.66
N GLN A 188 -6.53 -3.39 -3.04
CA GLN A 188 -7.87 -3.95 -2.80
C GLN A 188 -8.28 -4.08 -1.33
N VAL A 189 -7.57 -3.44 -0.42
CA VAL A 189 -7.93 -3.37 1.01
C VAL A 189 -8.43 -1.96 1.33
N ILE A 190 -9.66 -1.87 1.81
CA ILE A 190 -10.23 -0.61 2.32
C ILE A 190 -9.63 -0.36 3.71
N GLN A 191 -8.99 0.79 3.88
CA GLN A 191 -8.44 1.23 5.15
C GLN A 191 -9.30 2.36 5.71
N ILE A 192 -9.77 2.23 6.95
CA ILE A 192 -10.52 3.28 7.67
C ILE A 192 -9.65 3.84 8.78
N THR A 193 -9.46 5.16 8.77
CA THR A 193 -8.59 5.87 9.71
C THR A 193 -9.21 7.18 10.18
N TRP A 194 -8.62 7.76 11.24
CA TRP A 194 -8.79 9.17 11.50
C TRP A 194 -7.93 10.00 10.52
N PRO A 195 -8.34 11.23 10.19
CA PRO A 195 -7.49 12.15 9.44
C PRO A 195 -6.11 12.31 10.09
N GLY A 196 -5.04 12.08 9.32
CA GLY A 196 -3.65 12.24 9.80
C GLY A 196 -3.19 11.19 10.81
N ARG A 197 -3.86 10.03 10.91
CA ARG A 197 -3.44 8.91 11.75
C ARG A 197 -3.13 7.66 10.93
N ALA A 198 -2.24 6.84 11.48
CA ALA A 198 -1.84 5.58 10.88
C ALA A 198 -2.92 4.49 11.03
N VAL A 199 -2.91 3.55 10.09
CA VAL A 199 -3.72 2.31 10.17
C VAL A 199 -3.11 1.36 11.19
N ASN A 200 -1.79 1.20 11.13
CA ASN A 200 -1.03 0.26 11.94
C ASN A 200 -0.24 0.96 13.05
N THR A 201 0.03 0.24 14.12
CA THR A 201 0.96 0.66 15.19
C THR A 201 2.40 0.21 14.93
N ARG A 202 2.68 -0.44 13.80
CA ARG A 202 4.03 -0.79 13.36
C ARG A 202 4.70 0.44 12.79
N GLY A 203 5.97 0.62 13.10
CA GLY A 203 6.81 1.67 12.53
C GLY A 203 8.01 1.07 11.82
N TYR A 204 8.40 1.69 10.73
CA TYR A 204 9.61 1.35 9.99
C TYR A 204 10.70 2.36 10.34
N LEU A 205 11.93 1.87 10.53
CA LEU A 205 13.09 2.73 10.71
C LEU A 205 13.68 3.09 9.33
N LEU A 206 13.85 4.38 9.09
CA LEU A 206 14.59 4.91 7.95
C LEU A 206 15.78 5.71 8.44
N ASP A 207 16.95 5.15 8.27
CA ASP A 207 18.26 5.77 8.52
C ASP A 207 19.27 5.33 7.46
N SER A 208 20.49 5.79 7.57
CA SER A 208 21.56 5.41 6.61
C SER A 208 21.85 3.91 6.57
N SER A 209 21.60 3.18 7.66
CA SER A 209 21.81 1.73 7.74
C SER A 209 20.64 0.91 7.21
N SER A 210 19.43 1.47 7.22
CA SER A 210 18.20 0.82 6.74
C SER A 210 17.80 1.19 5.31
N GLY A 211 18.66 1.90 4.59
CA GLY A 211 18.50 2.18 3.18
C GLY A 211 18.02 3.58 2.83
N LEU A 212 18.03 4.55 3.76
CA LEU A 212 17.78 5.96 3.45
C LEU A 212 18.83 6.46 2.46
N ILE A 213 18.39 7.09 1.37
CA ILE A 213 19.24 7.64 0.31
C ILE A 213 19.24 9.15 0.39
N GLY A 214 20.43 9.74 0.43
CA GLY A 214 20.60 11.19 0.43
C GLY A 214 20.07 11.86 1.70
N ARG A 215 19.59 13.11 1.55
CA ARG A 215 19.10 13.93 2.68
C ARG A 215 17.60 14.18 2.55
N PRO A 216 16.85 14.16 3.68
CA PRO A 216 15.45 14.54 3.70
C PRO A 216 15.24 15.97 3.18
N LYS A 217 14.30 16.15 2.26
CA LYS A 217 13.96 17.45 1.69
C LYS A 217 12.67 17.96 2.31
N ARG A 218 12.69 19.18 2.86
CA ARG A 218 11.48 19.81 3.37
C ARG A 218 10.55 20.20 2.22
N ILE A 219 9.28 19.82 2.34
CA ILE A 219 8.24 20.11 1.34
C ILE A 219 6.99 20.67 2.01
N THR A 220 6.12 21.28 1.20
CA THR A 220 4.78 21.69 1.61
C THR A 220 3.77 20.77 0.94
N ILE A 221 2.93 20.13 1.71
CA ILE A 221 1.89 19.22 1.24
C ILE A 221 0.54 19.89 1.45
N SER A 222 -0.23 20.05 0.37
CA SER A 222 -1.60 20.56 0.45
C SER A 222 -2.53 19.43 0.87
N SER A 223 -3.26 19.59 1.97
CA SER A 223 -4.33 18.67 2.32
C SER A 223 -5.50 18.94 1.40
N GLY A 224 -5.82 18.00 0.52
CA GLY A 224 -7.00 18.06 -0.36
C GLY A 224 -8.29 17.95 0.47
N GLY A 225 -8.79 19.06 0.94
CA GLY A 225 -10.08 19.20 1.65
C GLY A 225 -10.52 20.66 1.59
N ASP A 226 -11.76 20.94 1.90
CA ASP A 226 -12.38 22.27 1.81
C ASP A 226 -11.64 23.39 2.58
N ASN A 227 -10.70 23.04 3.47
CA ASN A 227 -9.94 23.99 4.27
C ASN A 227 -8.55 24.35 3.74
N ASN A 228 -8.11 23.80 2.62
CA ASN A 228 -6.86 24.13 1.91
C ASN A 228 -5.63 24.37 2.85
N GLU A 229 -5.57 23.68 3.98
CA GLU A 229 -4.47 23.80 4.93
C GLU A 229 -3.22 23.12 4.37
N SER A 230 -2.20 23.89 4.09
CA SER A 230 -0.89 23.34 3.75
C SER A 230 -0.18 22.87 5.02
N GLN A 231 0.40 21.68 4.96
CA GLN A 231 1.21 21.13 6.04
C GLN A 231 2.66 20.99 5.61
N THR A 232 3.58 21.29 6.52
CA THR A 232 4.99 21.01 6.30
C THR A 232 5.22 19.50 6.39
N GLY A 233 5.90 18.96 5.40
CA GLY A 233 6.29 17.55 5.34
C GLY A 233 7.75 17.40 4.92
N TRP A 234 8.16 16.15 4.76
CA TRP A 234 9.48 15.77 4.31
C TRP A 234 9.38 14.79 3.15
N GLU A 235 10.17 15.00 2.13
CA GLU A 235 10.37 14.04 1.06
C GLU A 235 11.67 13.29 1.31
N VAL A 236 11.60 11.97 1.26
CA VAL A 236 12.72 11.08 1.50
C VAL A 236 12.81 10.04 0.40
N GLN A 237 14.02 9.66 0.04
CA GLN A 237 14.30 8.54 -0.85
C GLN A 237 14.95 7.41 -0.08
N TYR A 238 14.57 6.18 -0.39
CA TYR A 238 15.14 5.00 0.24
C TYR A 238 15.13 3.82 -0.73
N LEU A 239 16.00 2.84 -0.47
CA LEU A 239 16.06 1.59 -1.23
C LEU A 239 14.68 0.93 -1.28
N LEU A 240 14.33 0.33 -2.41
CA LEU A 240 13.01 -0.23 -2.62
C LEU A 240 12.60 -1.13 -1.46
N ASN A 241 11.58 -0.72 -0.74
CA ASN A 241 10.95 -1.46 0.33
C ASN A 241 9.43 -1.32 0.23
N GLY A 242 8.80 -2.25 -0.48
CA GLY A 242 7.35 -2.24 -0.69
C GLY A 242 6.52 -2.56 0.56
N ALA A 243 7.16 -2.90 1.69
CA ALA A 243 6.46 -3.10 2.96
C ALA A 243 6.04 -1.77 3.61
N ILE A 244 6.70 -0.66 3.25
CA ILE A 244 6.35 0.68 3.73
C ILE A 244 5.23 1.21 2.82
N GLY A 245 4.03 1.25 3.35
CA GLY A 245 2.83 1.69 2.63
C GLY A 245 2.29 3.04 3.10
N VAL A 246 1.28 3.51 2.41
CA VAL A 246 0.52 4.71 2.80
C VAL A 246 -0.19 4.47 4.13
N ASN A 247 -0.25 5.49 4.97
CA ASN A 247 -0.77 5.46 6.34
C ASN A 247 0.06 4.60 7.32
N ASP A 248 1.28 4.19 6.96
CA ASP A 248 2.22 3.59 7.90
C ASP A 248 3.04 4.67 8.64
N ILE A 249 3.61 4.25 9.78
CA ILE A 249 4.50 5.10 10.57
C ILE A 249 5.94 4.83 10.19
N VAL A 250 6.68 5.89 9.96
CA VAL A 250 8.13 5.84 9.74
C VAL A 250 8.83 6.60 10.85
N LYS A 251 9.82 5.98 11.48
CA LYS A 251 10.80 6.65 12.32
C LYS A 251 11.97 7.06 11.44
N LEU A 252 12.04 8.34 11.10
CA LEU A 252 13.16 8.90 10.34
C LEU A 252 14.28 9.28 11.29
N GLN A 253 15.51 8.88 10.97
CA GLN A 253 16.73 9.27 11.69
C GLN A 253 17.79 9.70 10.65
N SER A 254 18.04 11.00 10.58
CA SER A 254 19.08 11.62 9.76
C SER A 254 19.75 12.72 10.54
N ASP A 255 20.86 13.25 10.01
CA ASP A 255 21.57 14.38 10.61
C ASP A 255 20.71 15.65 10.69
N GLU A 256 19.74 15.80 9.78
CA GLU A 256 18.90 17.00 9.67
C GLU A 256 17.63 16.90 10.50
N ILE A 257 17.07 15.68 10.62
CA ILE A 257 15.80 15.48 11.31
C ILE A 257 15.68 14.07 11.88
N SER A 258 15.13 14.00 13.09
CA SER A 258 14.76 12.75 13.73
C SER A 258 13.35 12.86 14.28
N GLY A 259 12.50 11.84 14.05
CA GLY A 259 11.13 11.84 14.54
C GLY A 259 10.26 10.75 13.92
N PHE A 260 8.98 10.75 14.32
CA PHE A 260 7.98 9.86 13.77
C PHE A 260 7.11 10.61 12.75
N PHE A 261 6.89 9.98 11.62
CA PHE A 261 6.15 10.55 10.50
C PHE A 261 5.13 9.55 9.98
N LEU A 262 4.07 10.09 9.39
CA LEU A 262 3.06 9.33 8.65
C LEU A 262 3.39 9.37 7.16
N VAL A 263 3.38 8.24 6.50
CA VAL A 263 3.51 8.15 5.05
C VAL A 263 2.22 8.67 4.40
N HIS A 264 2.33 9.80 3.70
CA HIS A 264 1.22 10.44 3.00
C HIS A 264 1.11 9.96 1.55
N LYS A 265 2.24 9.88 0.87
CA LYS A 265 2.37 9.44 -0.51
C LYS A 265 3.67 8.64 -0.65
N VAL A 266 3.65 7.63 -1.49
CA VAL A 266 4.85 6.90 -1.88
C VAL A 266 4.83 6.62 -3.38
N THR A 267 5.94 6.89 -4.04
CA THR A 267 6.22 6.48 -5.42
C THR A 267 7.28 5.40 -5.36
N ILE A 268 7.05 4.29 -6.02
CA ILE A 268 7.92 3.13 -6.05
C ILE A 268 8.37 2.94 -7.48
N ASP A 269 9.65 3.20 -7.73
CA ASP A 269 10.24 3.11 -9.04
C ASP A 269 11.22 1.93 -9.08
N GLY A 270 11.06 1.08 -10.09
CA GLY A 270 11.92 -0.08 -10.25
C GLY A 270 12.20 -0.42 -11.70
N ASP A 271 13.45 -0.80 -11.98
CA ASP A 271 13.92 -1.39 -13.22
C ASP A 271 14.83 -2.56 -12.88
N ASN A 272 14.51 -3.77 -13.37
CA ASN A 272 15.24 -4.96 -12.97
C ASN A 272 16.60 -5.12 -13.66
N MET A 273 16.85 -4.38 -14.73
CA MET A 273 18.12 -4.44 -15.48
C MET A 273 19.03 -3.29 -15.07
N GLU A 274 18.55 -2.05 -15.23
CA GLU A 274 19.31 -0.81 -15.01
C GLU A 274 18.39 0.24 -14.33
N GLY A 275 18.98 1.37 -13.93
CA GLY A 275 18.19 2.49 -13.40
C GLY A 275 17.75 2.33 -11.95
N ASP A 276 16.61 2.93 -11.63
CA ASP A 276 16.12 3.09 -10.28
C ASP A 276 15.60 1.78 -9.68
N TRP A 277 15.80 1.62 -8.36
CA TRP A 277 15.19 0.59 -7.54
C TRP A 277 15.01 1.17 -6.14
N LEU A 278 14.10 2.12 -6.06
CA LEU A 278 13.94 2.98 -4.88
C LEU A 278 12.47 3.35 -4.64
N CYS A 279 12.23 3.89 -3.47
CA CYS A 279 10.99 4.53 -3.10
C CYS A 279 11.22 6.00 -2.79
N THR A 280 10.30 6.86 -3.21
CA THR A 280 10.24 8.26 -2.81
C THR A 280 8.97 8.48 -1.99
N ALA A 281 9.11 8.82 -0.71
CA ALA A 281 7.97 9.02 0.18
C ALA A 281 7.83 10.46 0.64
N GLN A 282 6.58 10.92 0.69
CA GLN A 282 6.20 12.17 1.33
C GLN A 282 5.66 11.87 2.72
N LEU A 283 6.31 12.43 3.71
CA LEU A 283 6.09 12.18 5.12
C LEU A 283 5.46 13.40 5.80
N LEU A 284 4.41 13.19 6.55
CA LEU A 284 3.76 14.21 7.37
C LEU A 284 4.15 14.05 8.84
N VAL A 285 4.32 15.15 9.53
CA VAL A 285 4.58 15.16 10.98
C VAL A 285 3.34 14.64 11.71
N ILE A 286 3.52 13.65 12.56
CA ILE A 286 2.44 13.11 13.39
C ILE A 286 2.23 14.07 14.57
N ARG A 287 1.04 14.66 14.71
CA ARG A 287 0.70 15.63 15.75
C ARG A 287 0.62 15.03 17.17
N ALA A 288 0.45 13.70 17.27
CA ALA A 288 0.47 12.98 18.54
C ALA A 288 1.45 11.82 18.43
N GLN A 289 2.37 11.67 19.41
CA GLN A 289 3.28 10.54 19.42
C GLN A 289 2.48 9.24 19.49
N PRO A 290 2.66 8.31 18.53
CA PRO A 290 1.99 7.04 18.57
C PRO A 290 2.50 6.23 19.76
N LYS A 291 1.60 5.57 20.49
CA LYS A 291 1.98 4.54 21.45
C LYS A 291 2.41 3.31 20.63
N LEU A 292 3.70 3.27 20.29
CA LEU A 292 4.29 2.13 19.61
C LEU A 292 4.57 1.03 20.65
N ASP A 293 4.15 -0.19 20.33
CA ASP A 293 4.63 -1.36 21.07
C ASP A 293 6.16 -1.46 20.89
N LYS A 294 6.90 -1.64 21.98
CA LYS A 294 8.37 -1.69 21.96
C LYS A 294 8.96 -2.79 21.01
N LYS A 295 8.14 -3.73 20.57
CA LYS A 295 8.48 -4.77 19.58
C LYS A 295 8.16 -4.41 18.13
N ALA A 296 7.62 -3.23 17.87
CA ALA A 296 7.02 -2.89 16.58
C ALA A 296 7.89 -2.00 15.69
N VAL A 297 9.13 -1.71 16.08
CA VAL A 297 10.11 -1.04 15.21
C VAL A 297 10.95 -2.14 14.57
N THR A 298 10.58 -2.54 13.38
CA THR A 298 11.40 -3.45 12.57
C THR A 298 12.33 -2.64 11.69
N SER A 299 13.63 -2.80 11.85
CA SER A 299 14.59 -2.57 10.77
C SER A 299 14.19 -3.52 9.65
N GLY A 300 14.01 -3.04 8.42
CA GLY A 300 13.51 -3.82 7.31
C GLY A 300 14.22 -5.16 7.18
N GLY A 301 13.51 -6.23 7.54
CA GLY A 301 13.96 -7.60 7.39
C GLY A 301 14.13 -8.34 8.71
N ASP A 302 13.03 -8.77 9.35
CA ASP A 302 13.03 -9.97 10.17
C ASP A 302 11.65 -10.67 10.15
N SER A 303 11.57 -11.73 9.39
CA SER A 303 10.56 -12.76 9.47
C SER A 303 11.22 -14.00 10.10
N GLY A 304 11.50 -13.92 11.38
CA GLY A 304 12.03 -15.02 12.19
C GLY A 304 10.92 -15.70 12.97
N SER A 305 10.56 -16.90 12.58
CA SER A 305 9.84 -17.88 13.37
C SER A 305 10.58 -18.17 14.69
N GLY A 306 9.86 -18.15 15.79
CA GLY A 306 10.38 -18.58 17.07
C GLY A 306 9.27 -19.10 17.97
N SER A 307 9.11 -20.41 17.96
CA SER A 307 8.31 -21.20 18.90
C SER A 307 8.96 -21.29 20.27
N GLY A 308 8.15 -21.30 21.30
CA GLY A 308 8.36 -22.20 22.43
C GLY A 308 8.92 -21.65 23.72
N GLY A 309 8.21 -21.92 24.79
CA GLY A 309 8.80 -22.33 26.07
C GLY A 309 8.69 -21.33 27.22
N ASP A 310 7.65 -21.38 27.92
CA ASP A 310 7.37 -21.95 29.23
C ASP A 310 8.15 -21.41 30.45
N SER A 311 7.37 -21.32 31.52
CA SER A 311 7.63 -21.46 32.94
C SER A 311 8.09 -20.27 33.78
N SER A 312 7.12 -19.90 34.58
CA SER A 312 7.17 -19.88 36.07
C SER A 312 8.27 -19.07 36.78
N GLY A 313 7.82 -18.25 37.67
CA GLY A 313 8.65 -17.73 38.73
C GLY A 313 8.01 -16.61 39.54
N ALA A 314 7.04 -16.97 40.33
CA ALA A 314 6.61 -16.14 41.46
C ALA A 314 7.75 -15.96 42.46
N LEU A 315 7.94 -14.76 43.01
CA LEU A 315 8.34 -14.63 44.40
C LEU A 315 7.88 -13.29 44.97
N LYS A 316 7.25 -13.48 46.12
CA LYS A 316 6.70 -12.50 47.06
C LYS A 316 7.78 -11.84 47.94
N LYS A 317 7.33 -10.76 48.60
CA LYS A 317 7.76 -10.16 49.89
C LYS A 317 8.97 -9.24 49.80
N GLY A 318 9.02 -8.27 50.61
CA GLY A 318 8.23 -7.68 51.70
C GLY A 318 9.02 -6.59 52.36
N ASP A 319 8.31 -5.75 53.05
CA ASP A 319 8.61 -4.97 54.24
C ASP A 319 10.01 -4.38 54.46
N LYS A 320 10.13 -3.11 54.44
CA LYS A 320 10.19 -2.18 55.61
C LYS A 320 10.23 -0.74 55.15
#